data_14472ebb73aa8b94c59f3fad60bb7e5d
#
_entry.id   14472ebb73aa8b94c59f3fad60bb7e5d
#
_cell.length_a   1.000
_cell.length_b   1.000
_cell.length_c   1.000
_cell.angle_alpha   90.00
_cell.angle_beta   90.00
_cell.angle_gamma   90.00
#
_symmetry.space_group_name_H-M   'P 1'
#
loop_
_entity.id
_entity.type
_entity.pdbx_description
1 polymer ?
#
loop_
_entity_poly.entity_id
_entity_poly.type
_entity_poly.pdbx_seq_one_letter_code
_entity_poly.pdbx_strand_id
1 'polypeptide(L)'
;MRKTIIILCSVILVFLVAFFALYFILTAPKSTGVFSVDNYAEYIQNENFQTDENYGTITDWKSAAIAGKKAIADRFENSEGGIFEWMGCTVQYDVENDTYYIRTYHINPNILGGAYDVIIQSDGTVLAIWGEK
;
A
#
# COMPACT_ATOMS: atom_id res chain seq x y z
N MET A 1 -12.04 -34.77 29.13
CA MET A 1 -11.18 -33.56 29.20
C MET A 1 -10.19 -33.43 28.03
N ARG A 2 -9.28 -34.37 27.83
CA ARG A 2 -8.30 -34.26 26.73
C ARG A 2 -8.93 -34.09 25.32
N LYS A 3 -9.97 -34.87 24.99
CA LYS A 3 -10.66 -34.78 23.69
C LYS A 3 -11.32 -33.42 23.47
N THR A 4 -11.93 -32.84 24.49
CA THR A 4 -12.60 -31.54 24.44
C THR A 4 -11.58 -30.40 24.20
N ILE A 5 -10.41 -30.48 24.85
CA ILE A 5 -9.33 -29.52 24.68
C ILE A 5 -8.77 -29.58 23.24
N ILE A 6 -8.57 -30.78 22.70
CA ILE A 6 -8.08 -30.97 21.33
C ILE A 6 -9.06 -30.39 20.32
N ILE A 7 -10.36 -30.63 20.48
CA ILE A 7 -11.40 -30.09 19.61
C ILE A 7 -11.40 -28.57 19.69
N LEU A 8 -11.35 -27.98 20.89
CA LEU A 8 -11.33 -26.52 21.06
C LEU A 8 -10.10 -25.90 20.43
N CYS A 9 -8.92 -26.48 20.63
CA CYS A 9 -7.68 -25.99 19.99
C CYS A 9 -7.75 -26.07 18.47
N SER A 10 -8.34 -27.15 17.91
CA SER A 10 -8.48 -27.29 16.46
C SER A 10 -9.43 -26.24 15.88
N VAL A 11 -10.53 -25.95 16.56
CA VAL A 11 -11.49 -24.91 16.15
C VAL A 11 -10.83 -23.53 16.17
N ILE A 12 -10.12 -23.20 17.24
CA ILE A 12 -9.38 -21.92 17.34
C ILE A 12 -8.35 -21.79 16.22
N LEU A 13 -7.60 -22.86 15.93
CA LEU A 13 -6.61 -22.86 14.87
C LEU A 13 -7.24 -22.60 13.49
N VAL A 14 -8.38 -23.23 13.20
CA VAL A 14 -9.11 -23.02 11.95
C VAL A 14 -9.56 -21.56 11.81
N PHE A 15 -10.10 -20.96 12.89
CA PHE A 15 -10.48 -19.55 12.88
C PHE A 15 -9.29 -18.62 12.67
N LEU A 16 -8.15 -18.90 13.31
CA LEU A 16 -6.93 -18.10 13.11
C LEU A 16 -6.43 -18.18 11.67
N VAL A 17 -6.39 -19.38 11.09
CA VAL A 17 -5.97 -19.57 9.69
C VAL A 17 -6.92 -18.85 8.73
N ALA A 18 -8.23 -18.96 8.95
CA ALA A 18 -9.23 -18.27 8.15
C ALA A 18 -9.10 -16.74 8.26
N PHE A 19 -8.88 -16.23 9.46
CA PHE A 19 -8.66 -14.79 9.69
C PHE A 19 -7.41 -14.28 8.98
N PHE A 20 -6.28 -14.97 9.09
CA PHE A 20 -5.06 -14.60 8.40
C PHE A 20 -5.21 -14.67 6.88
N ALA A 21 -5.87 -15.73 6.36
CA ALA A 21 -6.12 -15.85 4.92
C ALA A 21 -6.99 -14.68 4.41
N LEU A 22 -8.05 -14.32 5.13
CA LEU A 22 -8.89 -13.18 4.79
C LEU A 22 -8.11 -11.86 4.85
N TYR A 23 -7.30 -11.68 5.88
CA TYR A 23 -6.43 -10.51 6.01
C TYR A 23 -5.50 -10.38 4.80
N PHE A 24 -4.79 -11.44 4.42
CA PHE A 24 -3.90 -11.43 3.25
C PHE A 24 -4.64 -11.15 1.95
N ILE A 25 -5.85 -11.67 1.77
CA ILE A 25 -6.67 -11.39 0.59
C ILE A 25 -7.08 -9.92 0.52
N LEU A 26 -7.50 -9.35 1.65
CA LEU A 26 -7.98 -7.96 1.72
C LEU A 26 -6.84 -6.92 1.60
N THR A 27 -5.64 -7.27 2.08
CA THR A 27 -4.48 -6.38 2.03
C THR A 27 -3.58 -6.62 0.82
N ALA A 28 -3.82 -7.68 0.04
CA ALA A 28 -3.02 -7.99 -1.14
C ALA A 28 -3.05 -6.81 -2.13
N PRO A 29 -1.89 -6.40 -2.65
CA PRO A 29 -1.81 -5.39 -3.70
C PRO A 29 -2.64 -5.79 -4.92
N LYS A 30 -3.26 -4.82 -5.57
CA LYS A 30 -4.07 -5.02 -6.77
C LYS A 30 -3.57 -4.11 -7.87
N SER A 31 -3.29 -4.70 -9.05
CA SER A 31 -3.07 -3.91 -10.25
C SER A 31 -4.42 -3.46 -10.82
N THR A 32 -4.61 -2.14 -10.94
CA THR A 32 -5.91 -1.56 -11.37
C THR A 32 -5.84 -0.88 -12.73
N GLY A 33 -4.74 -1.07 -13.47
CA GLY A 33 -4.66 -0.61 -14.85
C GLY A 33 -3.62 0.47 -15.09
N VAL A 34 -3.96 1.43 -15.90
CA VAL A 34 -3.07 2.44 -16.48
C VAL A 34 -3.41 3.82 -15.91
N PHE A 35 -2.39 4.64 -15.66
CA PHE A 35 -2.54 6.06 -15.40
C PHE A 35 -1.59 6.87 -16.31
N SER A 36 -1.74 8.18 -16.34
CA SER A 36 -0.76 9.08 -16.96
C SER A 36 -0.20 10.02 -15.91
N VAL A 37 1.11 10.05 -15.78
CA VAL A 37 1.83 10.91 -14.84
C VAL A 37 1.57 12.40 -15.11
N ASP A 38 1.29 12.76 -16.35
CA ASP A 38 0.98 14.14 -16.76
C ASP A 38 -0.24 14.72 -16.07
N ASN A 39 -1.21 13.85 -15.71
CA ASN A 39 -2.41 14.27 -14.96
C ASN A 39 -2.11 14.66 -13.51
N TYR A 40 -0.90 14.39 -13.02
CA TYR A 40 -0.44 14.66 -11.66
C TYR A 40 0.66 15.71 -11.57
N ALA A 41 0.84 16.51 -12.65
CA ALA A 41 1.90 17.52 -12.72
C ALA A 41 1.88 18.51 -11.53
N GLU A 42 0.70 18.91 -11.05
CA GLU A 42 0.56 19.80 -9.89
C GLU A 42 1.09 19.16 -8.60
N TYR A 43 0.87 17.84 -8.43
CA TYR A 43 1.38 17.10 -7.27
C TYR A 43 2.89 16.93 -7.33
N ILE A 44 3.42 16.62 -8.52
CA ILE A 44 4.85 16.40 -8.76
C ILE A 44 5.65 17.71 -8.60
N GLN A 45 5.06 18.84 -8.94
CA GLN A 45 5.69 20.16 -8.79
C GLN A 45 5.57 20.75 -7.38
N ASN A 46 4.76 20.14 -6.52
CA ASN A 46 4.56 20.62 -5.16
C ASN A 46 5.70 20.16 -4.25
N GLU A 47 6.54 21.09 -3.80
CA GLU A 47 7.68 20.81 -2.93
C GLU A 47 7.29 20.08 -1.62
N ASN A 48 6.06 20.31 -1.12
CA ASN A 48 5.58 19.64 0.08
C ASN A 48 5.33 18.12 -0.12
N PHE A 49 5.23 17.67 -1.37
CA PHE A 49 4.99 16.28 -1.72
C PHE A 49 6.25 15.55 -2.20
N GLN A 50 7.39 16.24 -2.24
CA GLN A 50 8.67 15.67 -2.67
C GLN A 50 9.41 15.02 -1.50
N THR A 51 10.31 14.09 -1.83
CA THR A 51 11.27 13.48 -0.92
C THR A 51 12.53 13.12 -1.71
N ASP A 52 13.68 13.18 -1.04
CA ASP A 52 14.97 12.77 -1.62
C ASP A 52 15.24 11.27 -1.44
N GLU A 53 14.30 10.54 -0.83
CA GLU A 53 14.43 9.09 -0.61
C GLU A 53 14.28 8.31 -1.92
N ASN A 54 15.07 7.22 -2.04
CA ASN A 54 15.01 6.29 -3.15
C ASN A 54 14.77 4.87 -2.63
N TYR A 55 13.83 4.17 -3.26
CA TYR A 55 13.36 2.86 -2.80
C TYR A 55 13.87 1.68 -3.64
N GLY A 56 14.90 1.92 -4.46
CA GLY A 56 15.54 0.91 -5.28
C GLY A 56 14.75 0.55 -6.54
N THR A 57 15.34 -0.29 -7.38
CA THR A 57 14.77 -0.65 -8.67
C THR A 57 13.45 -1.41 -8.54
N ILE A 58 12.46 -0.95 -9.27
CA ILE A 58 11.11 -1.53 -9.34
C ILE A 58 10.96 -2.24 -10.68
N THR A 59 10.69 -3.53 -10.66
CA THR A 59 10.64 -4.37 -11.86
C THR A 59 9.23 -4.76 -12.29
N ASP A 60 8.28 -4.66 -11.36
CA ASP A 60 6.88 -5.02 -11.60
C ASP A 60 5.95 -4.31 -10.61
N TRP A 61 4.64 -4.47 -10.81
CA TRP A 61 3.65 -3.84 -9.95
C TRP A 61 3.67 -4.35 -8.50
N LYS A 62 4.17 -5.56 -8.23
CA LYS A 62 4.28 -6.09 -6.86
C LYS A 62 5.43 -5.43 -6.12
N SER A 63 6.60 -5.28 -6.77
CA SER A 63 7.72 -4.52 -6.22
C SER A 63 7.37 -3.04 -6.06
N ALA A 64 6.57 -2.47 -6.97
CA ALA A 64 6.03 -1.12 -6.85
C ALA A 64 5.13 -0.98 -5.61
N ALA A 65 4.25 -1.95 -5.36
CA ALA A 65 3.41 -1.95 -4.17
C ALA A 65 4.23 -1.96 -2.87
N ILE A 66 5.28 -2.78 -2.81
CA ILE A 66 6.17 -2.86 -1.65
C ILE A 66 6.90 -1.54 -1.44
N ALA A 67 7.50 -0.99 -2.49
CA ALA A 67 8.23 0.28 -2.45
C ALA A 67 7.29 1.45 -2.07
N GLY A 68 6.11 1.51 -2.66
CA GLY A 68 5.12 2.54 -2.39
C GLY A 68 4.58 2.51 -0.96
N LYS A 69 4.25 1.33 -0.43
CA LYS A 69 3.83 1.18 0.97
C LYS A 69 4.96 1.57 1.93
N LYS A 70 6.20 1.22 1.61
CA LYS A 70 7.36 1.61 2.42
C LYS A 70 7.56 3.12 2.39
N ALA A 71 7.47 3.77 1.23
CA ALA A 71 7.60 5.21 1.11
C ALA A 71 6.52 5.95 1.94
N ILE A 72 5.28 5.47 1.88
CA ILE A 72 4.17 6.01 2.65
C ILE A 72 4.41 5.82 4.16
N ALA A 73 4.85 4.65 4.59
CA ALA A 73 5.17 4.38 5.99
C ALA A 73 6.29 5.30 6.48
N ASP A 74 7.40 5.41 5.75
CA ASP A 74 8.54 6.26 6.12
C ASP A 74 8.11 7.75 6.24
N ARG A 75 7.16 8.20 5.41
CA ARG A 75 6.68 9.58 5.41
C ARG A 75 5.68 9.87 6.53
N PHE A 76 4.78 8.95 6.85
CA PHE A 76 3.59 9.19 7.67
C PHE A 76 3.52 8.35 8.96
N GLU A 77 4.34 7.30 9.12
CA GLU A 77 4.25 6.35 10.24
C GLU A 77 4.41 7.04 11.61
N ASN A 78 5.25 8.06 11.69
CA ASN A 78 5.46 8.82 12.93
C ASN A 78 4.22 9.63 13.37
N SER A 79 3.28 9.87 12.47
CA SER A 79 2.07 10.63 12.76
C SER A 79 0.84 9.76 13.04
N GLU A 80 0.83 8.49 12.62
CA GLU A 80 -0.37 7.64 12.65
C GLU A 80 -0.19 6.22 13.23
N GLY A 81 0.98 5.89 13.76
CA GLY A 81 1.15 4.73 14.64
C GLY A 81 0.96 3.36 13.99
N GLY A 82 1.65 3.05 12.91
CA GLY A 82 1.72 1.68 12.38
C GLY A 82 0.47 1.18 11.62
N ILE A 83 -0.43 2.08 11.24
CA ILE A 83 -1.69 1.76 10.54
C ILE A 83 -1.47 1.18 9.14
N PHE A 84 -0.33 1.46 8.51
CA PHE A 84 -0.08 1.09 7.11
C PHE A 84 -0.01 -0.41 6.84
N GLU A 85 0.32 -1.22 7.84
CA GLU A 85 0.30 -2.68 7.72
C GLU A 85 -1.10 -3.23 7.45
N TRP A 86 -2.14 -2.52 7.89
CA TRP A 86 -3.55 -2.88 7.76
C TRP A 86 -4.25 -2.27 6.53
N MET A 87 -3.50 -1.61 5.68
CA MET A 87 -4.03 -0.98 4.47
C MET A 87 -3.83 -1.88 3.25
N GLY A 88 -4.86 -1.97 2.43
CA GLY A 88 -4.73 -2.47 1.07
C GLY A 88 -4.05 -1.44 0.17
N CYS A 89 -3.63 -1.84 -1.01
CA CYS A 89 -3.14 -0.90 -2.02
C CYS A 89 -3.54 -1.30 -3.44
N THR A 90 -3.68 -0.30 -4.29
CA THR A 90 -3.82 -0.44 -5.73
C THR A 90 -2.59 0.11 -6.42
N VAL A 91 -2.23 -0.46 -7.57
CA VAL A 91 -1.09 -0.05 -8.37
C VAL A 91 -1.56 0.18 -9.80
N GLN A 92 -1.23 1.33 -10.35
CA GLN A 92 -1.38 1.66 -11.76
C GLN A 92 0.00 1.91 -12.37
N TYR A 93 0.13 1.71 -13.67
CA TYR A 93 1.41 1.87 -14.37
C TYR A 93 1.27 2.77 -15.59
N ASP A 94 2.16 3.73 -15.69
CA ASP A 94 2.36 4.57 -16.86
C ASP A 94 3.52 3.99 -17.68
N VAL A 95 3.17 3.35 -18.80
CA VAL A 95 4.12 2.67 -19.70
C VAL A 95 5.06 3.66 -20.38
N GLU A 96 4.58 4.86 -20.72
CA GLU A 96 5.34 5.85 -21.47
C GLU A 96 6.43 6.49 -20.60
N ASN A 97 6.14 6.69 -19.32
CA ASN A 97 7.03 7.36 -18.38
C ASN A 97 7.71 6.41 -17.39
N ASP A 98 7.47 5.10 -17.53
CA ASP A 98 8.01 4.05 -16.66
C ASP A 98 7.82 4.37 -15.17
N THR A 99 6.59 4.70 -14.81
CA THR A 99 6.22 5.25 -13.51
C THR A 99 5.02 4.52 -12.94
N TYR A 100 5.02 4.30 -11.64
CA TYR A 100 3.95 3.63 -10.91
C TYR A 100 3.23 4.63 -10.02
N TYR A 101 1.90 4.50 -9.96
CA TYR A 101 1.04 5.19 -9.01
C TYR A 101 0.48 4.17 -8.02
N ILE A 102 0.79 4.34 -6.76
CA ILE A 102 0.35 3.47 -5.68
C ILE A 102 -0.57 4.28 -4.76
N ARG A 103 -1.77 3.74 -4.54
CA ARG A 103 -2.74 4.29 -3.61
C ARG A 103 -3.04 3.28 -2.53
N THR A 104 -2.86 3.65 -1.27
CA THR A 104 -3.29 2.84 -0.12
C THR A 104 -4.73 3.20 0.27
N TYR A 105 -5.43 2.26 0.87
CA TYR A 105 -6.80 2.46 1.35
C TYR A 105 -7.06 1.61 2.58
N HIS A 106 -7.97 2.07 3.44
CA HIS A 106 -8.43 1.27 4.57
C HIS A 106 -9.30 0.10 4.10
N ILE A 107 -9.11 -1.07 4.73
CA ILE A 107 -9.94 -2.25 4.48
C ILE A 107 -11.39 -1.99 4.93
N ASN A 108 -11.58 -1.21 5.99
CA ASN A 108 -12.90 -0.82 6.46
C ASN A 108 -13.42 0.38 5.64
N PRO A 109 -14.44 0.19 4.80
CA PRO A 109 -14.97 1.25 3.95
C PRO A 109 -15.69 2.38 4.71
N ASN A 110 -15.95 2.20 6.00
CA ASN A 110 -16.59 3.23 6.84
C ASN A 110 -15.59 4.23 7.42
N ILE A 111 -14.28 3.99 7.25
CA ILE A 111 -13.26 4.96 7.62
C ILE A 111 -13.12 5.96 6.48
N LEU A 112 -13.56 7.19 6.74
CA LEU A 112 -13.42 8.31 5.81
C LEU A 112 -12.04 8.93 5.96
N GLY A 113 -11.35 9.16 4.84
CA GLY A 113 -10.00 9.69 4.82
C GLY A 113 -8.93 8.60 5.01
N GLY A 114 -7.67 9.01 5.06
CA GLY A 114 -6.55 8.10 5.29
C GLY A 114 -6.13 7.29 4.07
N ALA A 115 -6.50 7.70 2.86
CA ALA A 115 -5.82 7.25 1.66
C ALA A 115 -4.49 8.01 1.53
N TYR A 116 -3.46 7.28 1.15
CA TYR A 116 -2.14 7.83 0.88
C TYR A 116 -1.73 7.43 -0.51
N ASP A 117 -1.14 8.37 -1.21
CA ASP A 117 -0.78 8.24 -2.61
C ASP A 117 0.70 8.49 -2.80
N VAL A 118 1.34 7.71 -3.66
CA VAL A 118 2.72 7.90 -4.07
C VAL A 118 2.88 7.63 -5.56
N ILE A 119 3.64 8.48 -6.22
CA ILE A 119 4.09 8.29 -7.60
C ILE A 119 5.60 8.03 -7.55
N ILE A 120 6.02 6.90 -8.07
CA ILE A 120 7.39 6.42 -8.02
C ILE A 120 7.85 5.91 -9.38
N GLN A 121 9.06 6.29 -9.80
CA GLN A 121 9.67 5.78 -11.02
C GLN A 121 10.24 4.38 -10.84
N SER A 122 10.48 3.68 -11.94
CA SER A 122 11.05 2.33 -11.91
C SER A 122 12.47 2.26 -11.33
N ASP A 123 13.19 3.38 -11.29
CA ASP A 123 14.49 3.50 -10.62
C ASP A 123 14.39 3.71 -9.09
N GLY A 124 13.17 3.79 -8.56
CA GLY A 124 12.89 3.99 -7.14
C GLY A 124 12.81 5.45 -6.70
N THR A 125 12.93 6.41 -7.61
CA THR A 125 12.78 7.83 -7.30
C THR A 125 11.31 8.17 -7.06
N VAL A 126 11.00 8.76 -5.91
CA VAL A 126 9.66 9.25 -5.59
C VAL A 126 9.45 10.61 -6.24
N LEU A 127 8.45 10.72 -7.11
CA LEU A 127 8.08 11.99 -7.75
C LEU A 127 7.13 12.82 -6.90
N ALA A 128 6.20 12.18 -6.20
CA ALA A 128 5.29 12.84 -5.28
C ALA A 128 4.71 11.83 -4.28
N ILE A 129 4.45 12.31 -3.05
CA ILE A 129 3.82 11.51 -1.98
C ILE A 129 2.94 12.41 -1.13
N TRP A 130 1.67 12.04 -0.95
CA TRP A 130 0.70 12.82 -0.19
C TRP A 130 -0.35 11.97 0.51
N GLY A 131 -1.04 12.55 1.48
CA GLY A 131 -2.20 11.97 2.13
C GLY A 131 -3.47 12.73 1.75
N GLU A 132 -4.56 12.01 1.50
CA GLU A 132 -5.89 12.60 1.35
C GLU A 132 -6.50 12.87 2.73
N LYS A 133 -7.12 14.04 2.87
CA LYS A 133 -7.83 14.45 4.10
C LYS A 133 -9.29 14.01 4.08
#